data_969a6bf9c28fda7d56eca0d610db585d
#
_entry.id   969a6bf9c28fda7d56eca0d610db585d
#
_cell.length_a   1.000
_cell.length_b   1.000
_cell.length_c   1.000
_cell.angle_alpha   90.00
_cell.angle_beta   90.00
_cell.angle_gamma   90.00
#
_symmetry.space_group_name_H-M   'P 1'
#
loop_
_entity.id
_entity.type
_entity.pdbx_description
1 polymer ?
#
loop_
_entity_poly.entity_id
_entity_poly.type
_entity_poly.pdbx_seq_one_letter_code
_entity_poly.pdbx_strand_id
1 'polypeptide(L)'
;MAMIGYVARVLTGVRFKKMNHMIDVVHQKCGQNKVRTFFDMLWCAVRYGAGYYDYTMFGFYDMTGAQRDTYLTRVRNKKVSNIMNDMAHDDDFDDKLLFNVRFAKYLRRPTLNGETATPEQMAQFLEGQEAIFAKINHGSCGNGVEKLYVKDFESPAAMLDYIREKKLVVLEHVQAQHPDMARLHPQSVNTMRICTDLVDGQVHIAYITLKMGRGGGVCDNSGQGGILCRVDIDTGKICSPATDDYFNVFDKHPDTGIPLVGYQLPMIEEAKALACQAALEIPEVGHVGWDMAIGPDGPAIIEGNDFPGTDLCQLAPFLSLIHISEP
;
A
#
# COMPACT_ATOMS: atom_id res chain seq x y z
N MET A 1 -1.84 29.83 21.01
CA MET A 1 -0.52 29.14 21.18
C MET A 1 -0.40 27.89 20.29
N ALA A 2 -1.39 27.02 20.17
CA ALA A 2 -1.30 25.77 19.35
C ALA A 2 -1.04 26.03 17.84
N MET A 3 -1.64 27.05 17.25
CA MET A 3 -1.47 27.38 15.83
C MET A 3 -0.07 27.91 15.49
N ILE A 4 0.53 28.74 16.35
CA ILE A 4 1.89 29.26 16.16
C ILE A 4 2.91 28.11 16.22
N GLY A 5 2.74 27.17 17.18
CA GLY A 5 3.59 26.00 17.28
C GLY A 5 3.44 25.01 16.09
N TYR A 6 2.25 24.94 15.48
CA TYR A 6 2.03 24.16 14.27
C TYR A 6 2.73 24.78 13.05
N VAL A 7 2.54 26.10 12.84
CA VAL A 7 3.21 26.83 11.76
C VAL A 7 4.73 26.73 11.87
N ALA A 8 5.28 26.91 13.08
CA ALA A 8 6.72 26.76 13.33
C ALA A 8 7.20 25.34 12.96
N ARG A 9 6.47 24.28 13.35
CA ARG A 9 6.81 22.90 13.00
C ARG A 9 6.74 22.65 11.50
N VAL A 10 5.75 23.20 10.80
CA VAL A 10 5.65 23.10 9.34
C VAL A 10 6.89 23.73 8.70
N LEU A 11 7.26 24.94 9.11
CA LEU A 11 8.40 25.68 8.54
C LEU A 11 9.75 25.02 8.86
N THR A 12 9.94 24.48 10.09
CA THR A 12 11.18 23.80 10.47
C THR A 12 11.30 22.39 9.88
N GLY A 13 10.18 21.75 9.52
CA GLY A 13 10.15 20.43 8.90
C GLY A 13 10.32 20.43 7.37
N VAL A 14 10.38 21.60 6.74
CA VAL A 14 10.51 21.70 5.28
C VAL A 14 11.92 21.24 4.83
N ARG A 15 11.96 20.22 4.01
CA ARG A 15 13.18 19.81 3.28
C ARG A 15 13.24 20.60 1.97
N PHE A 16 13.84 21.80 2.00
CA PHE A 16 13.87 22.73 0.87
C PHE A 16 14.32 22.11 -0.45
N LYS A 17 15.32 21.22 -0.43
CA LYS A 17 15.78 20.52 -1.65
C LYS A 17 14.67 19.69 -2.30
N LYS A 18 13.88 18.95 -1.49
CA LYS A 18 12.75 18.16 -1.98
C LYS A 18 11.59 19.07 -2.42
N MET A 19 11.30 20.12 -1.67
CA MET A 19 10.27 21.09 -2.03
C MET A 19 10.58 21.78 -3.36
N ASN A 20 11.83 22.23 -3.58
CA ASN A 20 12.25 22.82 -4.85
C ASN A 20 12.10 21.85 -6.02
N HIS A 21 12.46 20.56 -5.82
CA HIS A 21 12.21 19.55 -6.85
C HIS A 21 10.72 19.42 -7.20
N MET A 22 9.82 19.42 -6.21
CA MET A 22 8.37 19.39 -6.45
C MET A 22 7.85 20.66 -7.15
N ILE A 23 8.42 21.82 -6.84
CA ILE A 23 8.13 23.08 -7.55
C ILE A 23 8.54 22.98 -9.03
N ASP A 24 9.69 22.38 -9.31
CA ASP A 24 10.15 22.14 -10.68
C ASP A 24 9.21 21.18 -11.44
N VAL A 25 8.76 20.11 -10.79
CA VAL A 25 7.77 19.17 -11.35
C VAL A 25 6.46 19.90 -11.70
N VAL A 26 5.90 20.72 -10.79
CA VAL A 26 4.69 21.50 -11.05
C VAL A 26 4.91 22.47 -12.20
N HIS A 27 6.05 23.19 -12.21
CA HIS A 27 6.38 24.12 -13.30
C HIS A 27 6.46 23.42 -14.66
N GLN A 28 7.07 22.25 -14.72
CA GLN A 28 7.15 21.44 -15.95
C GLN A 28 5.78 20.95 -16.43
N LYS A 29 4.89 20.58 -15.50
CA LYS A 29 3.55 20.06 -15.82
C LYS A 29 2.58 21.13 -16.33
N CYS A 30 2.53 22.29 -15.70
CA CYS A 30 1.49 23.28 -15.97
C CYS A 30 2.02 24.72 -16.22
N GLY A 31 3.33 24.94 -16.24
CA GLY A 31 3.93 26.27 -16.47
C GLY A 31 3.75 27.25 -15.31
N GLN A 32 3.21 26.84 -14.16
CA GLN A 32 2.98 27.73 -13.02
C GLN A 32 4.27 28.39 -12.53
N ASN A 33 4.20 29.66 -12.18
CA ASN A 33 5.33 30.43 -11.66
C ASN A 33 5.88 29.79 -10.36
N LYS A 34 7.17 29.52 -10.30
CA LYS A 34 7.84 28.82 -9.18
C LYS A 34 7.70 29.53 -7.84
N VAL A 35 7.75 30.87 -7.83
CA VAL A 35 7.58 31.68 -6.60
C VAL A 35 6.16 31.55 -6.08
N ARG A 36 5.15 31.66 -6.97
CA ARG A 36 3.75 31.44 -6.63
C ARG A 36 3.53 30.03 -6.07
N THR A 37 4.07 29.01 -6.74
CA THR A 37 3.99 27.62 -6.28
C THR A 37 4.59 27.44 -4.88
N PHE A 38 5.74 28.05 -4.62
CA PHE A 38 6.39 28.01 -3.30
C PHE A 38 5.47 28.53 -2.18
N PHE A 39 4.90 29.72 -2.35
CA PHE A 39 4.01 30.32 -1.34
C PHE A 39 2.68 29.55 -1.22
N ASP A 40 2.12 29.06 -2.33
CA ASP A 40 0.89 28.26 -2.31
C ASP A 40 1.11 26.90 -1.61
N MET A 41 2.26 26.25 -1.81
CA MET A 41 2.64 25.04 -1.06
C MET A 41 2.72 25.30 0.45
N LEU A 42 3.34 26.42 0.87
CA LEU A 42 3.39 26.79 2.29
C LEU A 42 1.99 27.07 2.87
N TRP A 43 1.16 27.79 2.11
CA TRP A 43 -0.23 28.03 2.48
C TRP A 43 -1.02 26.73 2.61
N CYS A 44 -0.89 25.81 1.65
CA CYS A 44 -1.57 24.52 1.67
C CYS A 44 -1.10 23.65 2.84
N ALA A 45 0.17 23.69 3.19
CA ALA A 45 0.68 22.97 4.36
C ALA A 45 0.04 23.47 5.67
N VAL A 46 -0.16 24.79 5.80
CA VAL A 46 -0.79 25.38 7.00
C VAL A 46 -2.32 25.19 7.00
N ARG A 47 -2.97 25.46 5.86
CA ARG A 47 -4.45 25.49 5.78
C ARG A 47 -5.09 24.12 5.66
N TYR A 48 -4.48 23.23 4.86
CA TYR A 48 -5.04 21.91 4.53
C TYR A 48 -4.24 20.75 5.12
N GLY A 49 -3.08 21.01 5.73
CA GLY A 49 -2.16 19.96 6.16
C GLY A 49 -1.52 19.24 4.97
N ALA A 50 -1.48 19.86 3.79
CA ALA A 50 -0.91 19.31 2.57
C ALA A 50 0.57 19.70 2.47
N GLY A 51 1.49 18.74 2.63
CA GLY A 51 2.90 18.96 2.35
C GLY A 51 3.15 19.19 0.85
N TYR A 52 4.40 19.52 0.49
CA TYR A 52 4.77 19.73 -0.93
C TYR A 52 4.54 18.47 -1.79
N TYR A 53 4.58 17.28 -1.19
CA TYR A 53 4.29 16.02 -1.86
C TYR A 53 2.78 15.90 -2.15
N ASP A 54 1.92 16.03 -1.11
CA ASP A 54 0.46 16.03 -1.27
C ASP A 54 0.02 17.10 -2.29
N TYR A 55 0.59 18.31 -2.21
CA TYR A 55 0.29 19.42 -3.12
C TYR A 55 0.51 19.03 -4.59
N THR A 56 1.65 18.39 -4.87
CA THR A 56 2.02 18.01 -6.24
C THR A 56 1.21 16.81 -6.70
N MET A 57 1.05 15.82 -5.83
CA MET A 57 0.40 14.55 -6.11
C MET A 57 -1.09 14.74 -6.40
N PHE A 58 -1.78 15.53 -5.56
CA PHE A 58 -3.21 15.77 -5.74
C PHE A 58 -3.52 16.85 -6.80
N GLY A 59 -2.51 17.51 -7.33
CA GLY A 59 -2.73 18.58 -8.31
C GLY A 59 -3.30 19.86 -7.71
N PHE A 60 -2.97 20.18 -6.45
CA PHE A 60 -3.51 21.37 -5.76
C PHE A 60 -3.23 22.68 -6.48
N TYR A 61 -2.21 22.72 -7.32
CA TYR A 61 -1.86 23.88 -8.14
C TYR A 61 -2.97 24.30 -9.12
N ASP A 62 -3.89 23.39 -9.48
CA ASP A 62 -5.00 23.63 -10.41
C ASP A 62 -6.38 23.55 -9.73
N MET A 63 -6.42 23.64 -8.40
CA MET A 63 -7.65 23.49 -7.61
C MET A 63 -8.05 24.75 -6.89
N THR A 64 -9.37 24.95 -6.76
CA THR A 64 -9.98 25.93 -5.87
C THR A 64 -9.81 25.51 -4.39
N GLY A 65 -9.99 26.47 -3.47
CA GLY A 65 -9.93 26.17 -2.03
C GLY A 65 -10.98 25.12 -1.59
N ALA A 66 -12.18 25.16 -2.18
CA ALA A 66 -13.24 24.20 -1.89
C ALA A 66 -12.85 22.78 -2.34
N GLN A 67 -12.27 22.63 -3.52
CA GLN A 67 -11.78 21.34 -4.01
C GLN A 67 -10.63 20.79 -3.12
N ARG A 68 -9.67 21.65 -2.75
CA ARG A 68 -8.57 21.25 -1.84
C ARG A 68 -9.07 20.78 -0.47
N ASP A 69 -10.18 21.33 0.02
CA ASP A 69 -10.78 20.93 1.31
C ASP A 69 -11.38 19.53 1.28
N THR A 70 -11.72 18.97 0.11
CA THR A 70 -12.27 17.61 -0.02
C THR A 70 -11.19 16.52 0.05
N TYR A 71 -9.90 16.86 0.05
CA TYR A 71 -8.82 15.88 0.07
C TYR A 71 -8.41 15.49 1.49
N LEU A 72 -8.21 14.21 1.70
CA LEU A 72 -7.64 13.66 2.91
C LEU A 72 -6.12 13.66 2.82
N THR A 73 -5.50 14.81 3.17
CA THR A 73 -4.05 14.97 3.18
C THR A 73 -3.40 14.09 4.25
N ARG A 74 -2.09 13.84 4.15
CA ARG A 74 -1.37 13.00 5.12
C ARG A 74 -1.60 13.42 6.59
N VAL A 75 -1.65 14.73 6.88
CA VAL A 75 -1.92 15.23 8.23
C VAL A 75 -3.36 14.96 8.66
N ARG A 76 -4.32 15.08 7.75
CA ARG A 76 -5.72 14.75 8.03
C ARG A 76 -5.91 13.26 8.21
N ASN A 77 -5.29 12.44 7.36
CA ASN A 77 -5.31 10.99 7.47
C ASN A 77 -4.74 10.52 8.82
N LYS A 78 -3.61 11.10 9.27
CA LYS A 78 -3.07 10.77 10.60
C LYS A 78 -4.06 11.10 11.73
N LYS A 79 -4.87 12.15 11.60
CA LYS A 79 -5.92 12.44 12.58
C LYS A 79 -7.03 11.40 12.56
N VAL A 80 -7.43 10.92 11.37
CA VAL A 80 -8.42 9.85 11.23
C VAL A 80 -7.89 8.58 11.90
N SER A 81 -6.70 8.12 11.53
CA SER A 81 -6.10 6.93 12.16
C SER A 81 -5.96 7.07 13.67
N ASN A 82 -5.51 8.22 14.19
CA ASN A 82 -5.41 8.44 15.64
C ASN A 82 -6.76 8.47 16.38
N ILE A 83 -7.88 8.71 15.69
CA ILE A 83 -9.22 8.67 16.28
C ILE A 83 -9.80 7.26 16.22
N MET A 84 -9.54 6.55 15.14
CA MET A 84 -10.13 5.24 14.84
C MET A 84 -9.30 4.07 15.36
N ASN A 85 -7.99 4.26 15.60
CA ASN A 85 -7.07 3.21 15.97
C ASN A 85 -6.49 3.45 17.37
N ASP A 86 -6.53 2.44 18.21
CA ASP A 86 -5.80 2.43 19.48
C ASP A 86 -4.34 2.01 19.22
N MET A 87 -3.41 2.94 19.51
CA MET A 87 -1.97 2.75 19.34
C MET A 87 -1.39 1.62 20.21
N ALA A 88 -2.15 1.10 21.18
CA ALA A 88 -1.73 -0.08 21.96
C ALA A 88 -1.64 -1.35 21.09
N HIS A 89 -2.22 -1.32 19.90
CA HIS A 89 -2.26 -2.42 18.94
C HIS A 89 -1.33 -2.23 17.72
N ASP A 90 -0.45 -1.22 17.73
CA ASP A 90 0.48 -0.98 16.61
C ASP A 90 1.33 -2.21 16.29
N ASP A 91 1.82 -2.92 17.32
CA ASP A 91 2.64 -4.12 17.15
C ASP A 91 1.88 -5.26 16.45
N ASP A 92 0.54 -5.34 16.57
CA ASP A 92 -0.27 -6.35 15.87
C ASP A 92 -0.19 -6.20 14.34
N PHE A 93 0.23 -5.03 13.84
CA PHE A 93 0.39 -4.72 12.41
C PHE A 93 1.85 -4.51 12.00
N ASP A 94 2.69 -3.90 12.83
CA ASP A 94 4.09 -3.60 12.51
C ASP A 94 5.01 -4.81 12.69
N ASP A 95 4.72 -5.69 13.67
CA ASP A 95 5.43 -6.96 13.87
C ASP A 95 4.82 -8.06 12.98
N LYS A 96 5.52 -8.41 11.89
CA LYS A 96 5.03 -9.40 10.90
C LYS A 96 4.89 -10.79 11.45
N LEU A 97 5.71 -11.19 12.44
CA LEU A 97 5.58 -12.48 13.09
C LEU A 97 4.30 -12.52 13.93
N LEU A 98 4.01 -11.46 14.67
CA LEU A 98 2.78 -11.34 15.45
C LEU A 98 1.56 -11.26 14.53
N PHE A 99 1.64 -10.45 13.46
CA PHE A 99 0.61 -10.36 12.42
C PHE A 99 0.28 -11.74 11.82
N ASN A 100 1.31 -12.52 11.46
CA ASN A 100 1.12 -13.85 10.89
C ASN A 100 0.43 -14.82 11.85
N VAL A 101 0.65 -14.69 13.16
CA VAL A 101 -0.06 -15.48 14.18
C VAL A 101 -1.50 -15.00 14.33
N ARG A 102 -1.71 -13.69 14.47
CA ARG A 102 -3.01 -13.08 14.72
C ARG A 102 -3.98 -13.30 13.55
N PHE A 103 -3.49 -13.11 12.33
CA PHE A 103 -4.28 -13.20 11.10
C PHE A 103 -4.09 -14.51 10.33
N ALA A 104 -3.55 -15.56 10.94
CA ALA A 104 -3.17 -16.83 10.30
C ALA A 104 -4.27 -17.41 9.37
N LYS A 105 -5.54 -17.36 9.78
CA LYS A 105 -6.69 -17.89 9.01
C LYS A 105 -6.98 -17.13 7.72
N TYR A 106 -6.46 -15.90 7.58
CA TYR A 106 -6.68 -15.03 6.42
C TYR A 106 -5.49 -15.04 5.44
N LEU A 107 -4.31 -15.52 5.86
CA LEU A 107 -3.10 -15.51 5.03
C LEU A 107 -3.16 -16.55 3.92
N ARG A 108 -3.87 -17.66 4.13
CA ARG A 108 -4.02 -18.81 3.18
C ARG A 108 -2.71 -19.30 2.55
N ARG A 109 -1.60 -19.04 3.22
CA ARG A 109 -0.28 -19.55 2.88
C ARG A 109 0.46 -19.94 4.14
N PRO A 110 1.31 -20.99 4.11
CA PRO A 110 2.18 -21.35 5.22
C PRO A 110 3.17 -20.21 5.52
N THR A 111 3.41 -19.99 6.82
CA THR A 111 4.41 -19.07 7.35
C THR A 111 5.26 -19.77 8.38
N LEU A 112 6.52 -19.34 8.54
CA LEU A 112 7.43 -19.91 9.54
C LEU A 112 8.28 -18.78 10.14
N ASN A 113 8.47 -18.84 11.48
CA ASN A 113 9.43 -17.98 12.17
C ASN A 113 10.84 -18.55 12.03
N GLY A 114 11.66 -17.98 11.14
CA GLY A 114 13.03 -18.42 10.89
C GLY A 114 13.99 -18.19 12.06
N GLU A 115 13.66 -17.29 12.99
CA GLU A 115 14.49 -17.05 14.18
C GLU A 115 14.49 -18.27 15.12
N THR A 116 13.32 -18.87 15.31
CA THR A 116 13.13 -19.98 16.26
C THR A 116 13.01 -21.36 15.61
N ALA A 117 12.85 -21.41 14.28
CA ALA A 117 12.65 -22.67 13.55
C ALA A 117 13.86 -23.60 13.69
N THR A 118 13.59 -24.93 13.83
CA THR A 118 14.63 -25.97 13.73
C THR A 118 14.92 -26.32 12.26
N PRO A 119 16.09 -26.93 11.96
CA PRO A 119 16.37 -27.44 10.61
C PRO A 119 15.30 -28.40 10.08
N GLU A 120 14.71 -29.23 10.96
CA GLU A 120 13.63 -30.18 10.62
C GLU A 120 12.34 -29.42 10.25
N GLN A 121 11.96 -28.38 11.01
CA GLN A 121 10.82 -27.53 10.68
C GLN A 121 11.04 -26.78 9.36
N MET A 122 12.26 -26.32 9.13
CA MET A 122 12.61 -25.68 7.86
C MET A 122 12.53 -26.67 6.70
N ALA A 123 13.04 -27.90 6.86
CA ALA A 123 12.93 -28.95 5.85
C ALA A 123 11.47 -29.24 5.48
N GLN A 124 10.60 -29.38 6.48
CA GLN A 124 9.16 -29.56 6.26
C GLN A 124 8.53 -28.36 5.57
N PHE A 125 8.90 -27.15 5.97
CA PHE A 125 8.39 -25.90 5.37
C PHE A 125 8.81 -25.77 3.89
N LEU A 126 9.98 -26.26 3.51
CA LEU A 126 10.48 -26.23 2.14
C LEU A 126 9.97 -27.38 1.26
N GLU A 127 9.24 -28.34 1.81
CA GLU A 127 8.78 -29.51 1.04
C GLU A 127 7.89 -29.06 -0.14
N GLY A 128 8.29 -29.45 -1.36
CA GLY A 128 7.59 -29.10 -2.60
C GLY A 128 7.75 -27.64 -3.04
N GLN A 129 8.58 -26.83 -2.35
CA GLN A 129 8.80 -25.43 -2.72
C GLN A 129 10.08 -25.27 -3.55
N GLU A 130 9.99 -24.51 -4.64
CA GLU A 130 11.16 -24.06 -5.41
C GLU A 130 11.81 -22.83 -4.78
N ALA A 131 10.99 -21.97 -4.16
CA ALA A 131 11.42 -20.73 -3.52
C ALA A 131 10.46 -20.33 -2.40
N ILE A 132 10.95 -19.49 -1.48
CA ILE A 132 10.16 -18.84 -0.43
C ILE A 132 10.44 -17.34 -0.43
N PHE A 133 9.57 -16.55 0.18
CA PHE A 133 9.88 -15.19 0.58
C PHE A 133 10.41 -15.17 2.02
N ALA A 134 11.49 -14.42 2.23
CA ALA A 134 12.08 -14.14 3.54
C ALA A 134 12.09 -12.62 3.76
N LYS A 135 11.59 -12.17 4.92
CA LYS A 135 11.40 -10.77 5.22
C LYS A 135 11.97 -10.41 6.59
N ILE A 136 12.42 -9.16 6.75
CA ILE A 136 12.68 -8.62 8.09
C ILE A 136 11.36 -8.47 8.86
N ASN A 137 11.41 -8.63 10.19
CA ASN A 137 10.20 -8.55 11.02
C ASN A 137 9.57 -7.14 10.99
N HIS A 138 10.37 -6.10 11.23
CA HIS A 138 9.92 -4.71 11.19
C HIS A 138 10.44 -4.01 9.92
N GLY A 139 9.56 -3.59 9.04
CA GLY A 139 9.94 -2.91 7.80
C GLY A 139 8.73 -2.68 6.88
N SER A 140 8.84 -1.71 6.00
CA SER A 140 7.77 -1.29 5.10
C SER A 140 8.28 -1.07 3.68
N CYS A 141 7.35 -0.89 2.74
CA CYS A 141 7.62 -0.53 1.34
C CYS A 141 8.49 -1.53 0.57
N GLY A 142 8.43 -2.83 0.92
CA GLY A 142 9.22 -3.88 0.25
C GLY A 142 10.70 -3.89 0.59
N ASN A 143 11.16 -3.05 1.53
CA ASN A 143 12.54 -3.09 2.01
C ASN A 143 12.73 -4.33 2.91
N GLY A 144 13.88 -5.02 2.72
CA GLY A 144 14.20 -6.21 3.51
C GLY A 144 13.31 -7.41 3.16
N VAL A 145 12.92 -7.57 1.90
CA VAL A 145 12.24 -8.75 1.36
C VAL A 145 13.12 -9.39 0.31
N GLU A 146 13.39 -10.67 0.46
CA GLU A 146 14.16 -11.47 -0.51
C GLU A 146 13.36 -12.70 -0.94
N LYS A 147 13.44 -13.04 -2.22
CA LYS A 147 12.99 -14.32 -2.73
C LYS A 147 14.17 -15.27 -2.74
N LEU A 148 14.13 -16.31 -1.91
CA LEU A 148 15.19 -17.28 -1.74
C LEU A 148 14.82 -18.56 -2.48
N TYR A 149 15.69 -19.04 -3.37
CA TYR A 149 15.50 -20.29 -4.08
C TYR A 149 16.14 -21.43 -3.29
N VAL A 150 15.37 -22.50 -3.06
CA VAL A 150 15.82 -23.66 -2.26
C VAL A 150 17.10 -24.27 -2.83
N LYS A 151 17.22 -24.33 -4.16
CA LYS A 151 18.39 -24.88 -4.87
C LYS A 151 19.71 -24.11 -4.64
N ASP A 152 19.64 -22.87 -4.15
CA ASP A 152 20.84 -22.04 -3.94
C ASP A 152 21.51 -22.32 -2.58
N PHE A 153 20.91 -23.21 -1.75
CA PHE A 153 21.40 -23.58 -0.43
C PHE A 153 21.73 -25.07 -0.35
N GLU A 154 22.80 -25.42 0.33
CA GLU A 154 23.25 -26.79 0.50
C GLU A 154 22.33 -27.65 1.40
N SER A 155 21.63 -26.99 2.33
CA SER A 155 20.73 -27.62 3.28
C SER A 155 19.74 -26.62 3.89
N PRO A 156 18.61 -27.11 4.48
CA PRO A 156 17.71 -26.27 5.27
C PRO A 156 18.41 -25.54 6.42
N ALA A 157 19.42 -26.16 7.06
CA ALA A 157 20.21 -25.52 8.11
C ALA A 157 21.03 -24.35 7.57
N ALA A 158 21.73 -24.52 6.43
CA ALA A 158 22.49 -23.45 5.80
C ALA A 158 21.59 -22.28 5.40
N MET A 159 20.37 -22.55 4.93
CA MET A 159 19.39 -21.53 4.61
C MET A 159 18.91 -20.77 5.87
N LEU A 160 18.69 -21.46 6.99
CA LEU A 160 18.36 -20.82 8.27
C LEU A 160 19.49 -19.92 8.79
N ASP A 161 20.74 -20.36 8.67
CA ASP A 161 21.90 -19.58 9.07
C ASP A 161 21.99 -18.27 8.26
N TYR A 162 21.79 -18.35 6.94
CA TYR A 162 21.71 -17.17 6.07
C TYR A 162 20.57 -16.23 6.47
N ILE A 163 19.37 -16.77 6.71
CA ILE A 163 18.17 -16.02 7.11
C ILE A 163 18.40 -15.28 8.42
N ARG A 164 19.03 -15.93 9.41
CA ARG A 164 19.34 -15.34 10.72
C ARG A 164 20.42 -14.28 10.62
N GLU A 165 21.47 -14.52 9.85
CA GLU A 165 22.53 -13.53 9.60
C GLU A 165 21.96 -12.25 8.98
N LYS A 166 21.06 -12.40 8.00
CA LYS A 166 20.39 -11.28 7.30
C LYS A 166 19.19 -10.71 8.06
N LYS A 167 18.76 -11.33 9.17
CA LYS A 167 17.56 -10.98 9.93
C LYS A 167 16.25 -11.05 9.12
N LEU A 168 16.20 -11.94 8.14
CA LEU A 168 15.05 -12.17 7.27
C LEU A 168 14.11 -13.23 7.87
N VAL A 169 13.75 -13.06 9.13
CA VAL A 169 13.15 -14.12 9.97
C VAL A 169 11.68 -14.46 9.69
N VAL A 170 10.98 -13.65 8.92
CA VAL A 170 9.58 -13.91 8.53
C VAL A 170 9.59 -14.67 7.21
N LEU A 171 9.26 -15.95 7.26
CA LEU A 171 9.28 -16.83 6.08
C LEU A 171 7.85 -17.10 5.61
N GLU A 172 7.63 -17.02 4.30
CA GLU A 172 6.33 -17.24 3.67
C GLU A 172 6.48 -18.03 2.37
N HIS A 173 5.54 -18.93 2.11
CA HIS A 173 5.44 -19.56 0.79
C HIS A 173 5.13 -18.51 -0.27
N VAL A 174 5.59 -18.74 -1.49
CA VAL A 174 5.27 -17.89 -2.64
C VAL A 174 3.77 -17.96 -2.91
N GLN A 175 3.11 -16.82 -2.88
CA GLN A 175 1.68 -16.73 -3.17
C GLN A 175 1.44 -16.94 -4.67
N ALA A 176 0.65 -17.96 -5.02
CA ALA A 176 0.17 -18.12 -6.39
C ALA A 176 -0.82 -17.01 -6.75
N GLN A 177 -0.81 -16.59 -8.01
CA GLN A 177 -1.68 -15.52 -8.52
C GLN A 177 -2.76 -16.09 -9.42
N HIS A 178 -4.01 -15.59 -9.30
CA HIS A 178 -5.10 -15.94 -10.21
C HIS A 178 -4.72 -15.62 -11.67
N PRO A 179 -5.08 -16.47 -12.65
CA PRO A 179 -4.69 -16.25 -14.05
C PRO A 179 -5.07 -14.87 -14.60
N ASP A 180 -6.25 -14.33 -14.28
CA ASP A 180 -6.65 -12.99 -14.72
C ASP A 180 -5.84 -11.88 -14.05
N MET A 181 -5.37 -12.06 -12.81
CA MET A 181 -4.43 -11.12 -12.18
C MET A 181 -3.05 -11.22 -12.86
N ALA A 182 -2.58 -12.43 -13.14
CA ALA A 182 -1.30 -12.67 -13.83
C ALA A 182 -1.26 -12.11 -15.26
N ARG A 183 -2.41 -12.01 -15.95
CA ARG A 183 -2.49 -11.36 -17.27
C ARG A 183 -2.07 -9.89 -17.22
N LEU A 184 -2.36 -9.18 -16.15
CA LEU A 184 -1.94 -7.78 -15.98
C LEU A 184 -0.42 -7.69 -15.86
N HIS A 185 0.18 -8.43 -14.93
CA HIS A 185 1.63 -8.55 -14.80
C HIS A 185 1.99 -9.92 -14.19
N PRO A 186 2.70 -10.80 -14.93
CA PRO A 186 2.95 -12.18 -14.48
C PRO A 186 4.16 -12.33 -13.55
N GLN A 187 5.11 -11.38 -13.51
CA GLN A 187 6.35 -11.50 -12.77
C GLN A 187 6.23 -11.14 -11.29
N SER A 188 5.22 -10.34 -10.91
CA SER A 188 4.92 -10.03 -9.52
C SER A 188 3.51 -10.43 -9.15
N VAL A 189 3.25 -10.66 -7.88
CA VAL A 189 1.88 -10.75 -7.38
C VAL A 189 1.29 -9.33 -7.38
N ASN A 190 0.23 -9.12 -8.17
CA ASN A 190 -0.50 -7.86 -8.19
C ASN A 190 -1.46 -7.85 -6.99
N THR A 191 -1.35 -6.87 -6.11
CA THR A 191 -2.13 -6.83 -4.87
C THR A 191 -3.21 -5.75 -4.92
N MET A 192 -4.35 -6.05 -4.30
CA MET A 192 -5.38 -5.05 -4.03
C MET A 192 -5.17 -4.49 -2.62
N ARG A 193 -5.14 -3.17 -2.48
CA ARG A 193 -5.32 -2.50 -1.20
C ARG A 193 -6.81 -2.27 -1.00
N ILE A 194 -7.42 -2.96 -0.03
CA ILE A 194 -8.79 -2.72 0.42
C ILE A 194 -8.69 -1.99 1.76
N CYS A 195 -9.20 -0.76 1.82
CA CYS A 195 -9.26 -0.01 3.07
C CYS A 195 -10.62 -0.19 3.72
N THR A 196 -10.62 -0.54 5.00
CA THR A 196 -11.83 -0.73 5.80
C THR A 196 -11.88 0.27 6.94
N ASP A 197 -13.09 0.76 7.21
CA ASP A 197 -13.44 1.62 8.35
C ASP A 197 -14.47 0.90 9.22
N LEU A 198 -14.16 0.67 10.49
CA LEU A 198 -15.09 0.12 11.47
C LEU A 198 -15.77 1.28 12.22
N VAL A 199 -17.04 1.51 11.95
CA VAL A 199 -17.84 2.59 12.54
C VAL A 199 -19.12 1.99 13.14
N ASP A 200 -19.41 2.28 14.39
CA ASP A 200 -20.59 1.80 15.11
C ASP A 200 -20.81 0.27 15.00
N GLY A 201 -19.71 -0.49 15.01
CA GLY A 201 -19.71 -1.95 14.91
C GLY A 201 -19.96 -2.51 13.50
N GLN A 202 -20.00 -1.65 12.49
CA GLN A 202 -20.15 -2.02 11.09
C GLN A 202 -18.85 -1.72 10.31
N VAL A 203 -18.44 -2.66 9.47
CA VAL A 203 -17.27 -2.48 8.60
C VAL A 203 -17.72 -1.92 7.26
N HIS A 204 -17.13 -0.79 6.88
CA HIS A 204 -17.34 -0.13 5.60
C HIS A 204 -16.04 -0.21 4.77
N ILE A 205 -16.17 -0.39 3.46
CA ILE A 205 -15.03 -0.31 2.55
C ILE A 205 -14.90 1.12 2.06
N ALA A 206 -13.82 1.77 2.47
CA ALA A 206 -13.57 3.18 2.13
C ALA A 206 -13.08 3.34 0.68
N TYR A 207 -12.18 2.48 0.24
CA TYR A 207 -11.68 2.47 -1.15
C TYR A 207 -10.99 1.15 -1.48
N ILE A 208 -10.85 0.88 -2.79
CA ILE A 208 -10.04 -0.21 -3.32
C ILE A 208 -9.08 0.34 -4.37
N THR A 209 -7.80 -0.03 -4.28
CA THR A 209 -6.79 0.22 -5.31
C THR A 209 -6.10 -1.07 -5.70
N LEU A 210 -5.71 -1.18 -6.97
CA LEU A 210 -4.89 -2.27 -7.48
C LEU A 210 -3.46 -1.77 -7.67
N LYS A 211 -2.49 -2.50 -7.12
CA LYS A 211 -1.06 -2.30 -7.34
C LYS A 211 -0.55 -3.36 -8.31
N MET A 212 0.26 -2.97 -9.29
CA MET A 212 0.80 -3.86 -10.31
C MET A 212 2.29 -3.58 -10.50
N GLY A 213 3.09 -4.64 -10.65
CA GLY A 213 4.48 -4.49 -11.04
C GLY A 213 4.62 -4.06 -12.50
N ARG A 214 5.83 -3.73 -12.91
CA ARG A 214 6.21 -3.47 -14.31
C ARG A 214 7.72 -3.61 -14.54
N GLY A 215 8.13 -3.64 -15.81
CA GLY A 215 9.55 -3.61 -16.18
C GLY A 215 10.34 -4.83 -15.72
N GLY A 216 9.69 -6.00 -15.61
CA GLY A 216 10.32 -7.23 -15.10
C GLY A 216 10.53 -7.22 -13.58
N GLY A 217 10.00 -6.24 -12.85
CA GLY A 217 10.04 -6.18 -11.40
C GLY A 217 9.26 -7.33 -10.75
N VAL A 218 9.77 -7.84 -9.63
CA VAL A 218 9.13 -8.92 -8.86
C VAL A 218 8.23 -8.39 -7.74
N CYS A 219 8.11 -7.08 -7.61
CA CYS A 219 7.31 -6.38 -6.61
C CYS A 219 6.33 -5.41 -7.29
N ASP A 220 5.14 -5.28 -6.75
CA ASP A 220 4.08 -4.38 -7.22
C ASP A 220 4.09 -3.00 -6.53
N ASN A 221 4.98 -2.80 -5.56
CA ASN A 221 5.06 -1.55 -4.81
C ASN A 221 5.45 -0.37 -5.70
N SER A 222 4.69 0.73 -5.64
CA SER A 222 4.95 1.95 -6.41
C SER A 222 6.34 2.54 -6.16
N GLY A 223 6.83 2.51 -4.92
CA GLY A 223 8.18 2.96 -4.56
C GLY A 223 9.30 2.13 -5.20
N GLN A 224 9.01 0.95 -5.74
CA GLN A 224 9.92 0.09 -6.50
C GLN A 224 9.61 0.08 -8.01
N GLY A 225 8.87 1.07 -8.48
CA GLY A 225 8.55 1.25 -9.88
C GLY A 225 7.22 0.66 -10.33
N GLY A 226 6.42 0.10 -9.42
CA GLY A 226 5.06 -0.36 -9.70
C GLY A 226 4.12 0.78 -10.11
N ILE A 227 2.95 0.41 -10.60
CA ILE A 227 1.85 1.31 -10.93
C ILE A 227 0.60 0.94 -10.15
N LEU A 228 -0.28 1.90 -9.96
CA LEU A 228 -1.52 1.70 -9.23
C LEU A 228 -2.69 2.37 -9.93
N CYS A 229 -3.88 1.80 -9.76
CA CYS A 229 -5.13 2.34 -10.26
C CYS A 229 -6.26 2.13 -9.25
N ARG A 230 -7.36 2.88 -9.42
CA ARG A 230 -8.57 2.70 -8.61
C ARG A 230 -9.41 1.56 -9.15
N VAL A 231 -10.07 0.89 -8.20
CA VAL A 231 -11.08 -0.13 -8.46
C VAL A 231 -12.42 0.38 -7.91
N ASP A 232 -13.45 0.25 -8.72
CA ASP A 232 -14.81 0.56 -8.32
C ASP A 232 -15.31 -0.48 -7.31
N ILE A 233 -15.81 -0.03 -6.17
CA ILE A 233 -16.15 -0.89 -5.02
C ILE A 233 -17.33 -1.82 -5.37
N ASP A 234 -18.29 -1.33 -6.14
CA ASP A 234 -19.54 -2.05 -6.42
C ASP A 234 -19.35 -3.08 -7.54
N THR A 235 -18.62 -2.72 -8.58
CA THR A 235 -18.46 -3.57 -9.77
C THR A 235 -17.18 -4.39 -9.77
N GLY A 236 -16.17 -4.02 -8.98
CA GLY A 236 -14.83 -4.65 -9.00
C GLY A 236 -14.05 -4.39 -10.28
N LYS A 237 -14.45 -3.39 -11.08
CA LYS A 237 -13.72 -3.00 -12.29
C LYS A 237 -12.69 -1.92 -11.99
N ILE A 238 -11.58 -1.96 -12.71
CA ILE A 238 -10.66 -0.82 -12.73
C ILE A 238 -11.39 0.38 -13.30
N CYS A 239 -11.48 1.48 -12.54
CA CYS A 239 -12.24 2.68 -12.90
C CYS A 239 -11.37 3.91 -13.20
N SER A 240 -10.05 3.76 -13.21
CA SER A 240 -9.11 4.84 -13.54
C SER A 240 -7.92 4.34 -14.36
N PRO A 241 -7.23 5.20 -15.11
CA PRO A 241 -5.88 4.90 -15.58
C PRO A 241 -4.97 4.54 -14.40
N ALA A 242 -3.84 3.88 -14.67
CA ALA A 242 -2.82 3.70 -13.64
C ALA A 242 -1.88 4.91 -13.57
N THR A 243 -1.20 5.05 -12.43
CA THR A 243 -0.17 6.07 -12.23
C THR A 243 1.00 5.48 -11.44
N ASP A 244 2.18 6.09 -11.59
CA ASP A 244 3.37 5.78 -10.79
C ASP A 244 3.72 6.94 -9.83
N ASP A 245 4.74 6.77 -9.02
CA ASP A 245 5.23 7.78 -8.05
C ASP A 245 5.79 9.05 -8.74
N TYR A 246 6.03 9.01 -10.05
CA TYR A 246 6.44 10.16 -10.86
C TYR A 246 5.26 10.86 -11.54
N PHE A 247 4.02 10.41 -11.25
CA PHE A 247 2.78 10.95 -11.81
C PHE A 247 2.63 10.75 -13.33
N ASN A 248 3.32 9.75 -13.89
CA ASN A 248 3.03 9.30 -15.24
C ASN A 248 1.69 8.57 -15.26
N VAL A 249 0.93 8.72 -16.34
CA VAL A 249 -0.41 8.14 -16.50
C VAL A 249 -0.37 7.06 -17.58
N PHE A 250 -1.00 5.91 -17.29
CA PHE A 250 -1.01 4.74 -18.15
C PHE A 250 -2.45 4.24 -18.36
N ASP A 251 -2.97 4.37 -19.59
CA ASP A 251 -4.29 3.82 -19.97
C ASP A 251 -4.24 2.29 -20.14
N LYS A 252 -3.04 1.77 -20.42
CA LYS A 252 -2.74 0.34 -20.59
C LYS A 252 -1.54 -0.02 -19.75
N HIS A 253 -1.50 -1.28 -19.30
CA HIS A 253 -0.31 -1.79 -18.61
C HIS A 253 0.93 -1.70 -19.55
N PRO A 254 2.03 -1.08 -19.10
CA PRO A 254 3.16 -0.78 -20.01
C PRO A 254 3.82 -2.02 -20.62
N ASP A 255 3.88 -3.14 -19.88
CA ASP A 255 4.56 -4.36 -20.38
C ASP A 255 3.61 -5.25 -21.19
N THR A 256 2.36 -5.39 -20.77
CA THR A 256 1.40 -6.32 -21.40
C THR A 256 0.49 -5.67 -22.42
N GLY A 257 0.38 -4.34 -22.42
CA GLY A 257 -0.50 -3.58 -23.32
C GLY A 257 -2.00 -3.74 -23.03
N ILE A 258 -2.36 -4.41 -21.92
CA ILE A 258 -3.76 -4.64 -21.53
C ILE A 258 -4.41 -3.31 -21.14
N PRO A 259 -5.57 -2.95 -21.73
CA PRO A 259 -6.35 -1.79 -21.30
C PRO A 259 -6.76 -1.95 -19.82
N LEU A 260 -6.55 -0.90 -19.03
CA LEU A 260 -6.80 -0.95 -17.58
C LEU A 260 -8.25 -0.61 -17.26
N VAL A 261 -8.75 0.56 -17.69
CA VAL A 261 -10.12 0.98 -17.39
C VAL A 261 -11.13 -0.02 -17.96
N GLY A 262 -12.03 -0.48 -17.11
CA GLY A 262 -13.03 -1.49 -17.42
C GLY A 262 -12.57 -2.94 -17.25
N TYR A 263 -11.30 -3.18 -16.91
CA TYR A 263 -10.80 -4.53 -16.61
C TYR A 263 -11.50 -5.07 -15.35
N GLN A 264 -12.12 -6.24 -15.45
CA GLN A 264 -12.79 -6.89 -14.34
C GLN A 264 -11.79 -7.68 -13.50
N LEU A 265 -11.69 -7.35 -12.21
CA LEU A 265 -10.91 -8.13 -11.26
C LEU A 265 -11.68 -9.37 -10.81
N PRO A 266 -11.01 -10.53 -10.67
CA PRO A 266 -11.65 -11.74 -10.19
C PRO A 266 -11.90 -11.69 -8.68
N MET A 267 -12.89 -12.42 -8.20
CA MET A 267 -13.16 -12.70 -6.77
C MET A 267 -13.24 -11.45 -5.89
N ILE A 268 -13.79 -10.37 -6.40
CA ILE A 268 -13.83 -9.07 -5.69
C ILE A 268 -14.72 -9.15 -4.44
N GLU A 269 -15.86 -9.84 -4.52
CA GLU A 269 -16.77 -9.97 -3.39
C GLU A 269 -16.17 -10.82 -2.27
N GLU A 270 -15.48 -11.89 -2.62
CA GLU A 270 -14.75 -12.73 -1.67
C GLU A 270 -13.61 -11.95 -1.00
N ALA A 271 -12.91 -11.11 -1.76
CA ALA A 271 -11.85 -10.25 -1.23
C ALA A 271 -12.41 -9.21 -0.25
N LYS A 272 -13.50 -8.55 -0.61
CA LYS A 272 -14.22 -7.61 0.27
C LYS A 272 -14.68 -8.29 1.56
N ALA A 273 -15.28 -9.47 1.43
CA ALA A 273 -15.75 -10.25 2.59
C ALA A 273 -14.59 -10.64 3.52
N LEU A 274 -13.43 -11.06 2.94
CA LEU A 274 -12.25 -11.42 3.72
C LEU A 274 -11.67 -10.21 4.47
N ALA A 275 -11.58 -9.04 3.82
CA ALA A 275 -11.13 -7.80 4.43
C ALA A 275 -12.05 -7.36 5.59
N CYS A 276 -13.38 -7.43 5.38
CA CYS A 276 -14.35 -7.11 6.42
C CYS A 276 -14.26 -8.07 7.63
N GLN A 277 -14.02 -9.36 7.40
CA GLN A 277 -13.82 -10.32 8.48
C GLN A 277 -12.52 -10.04 9.26
N ALA A 278 -11.43 -9.73 8.55
CA ALA A 278 -10.16 -9.42 9.19
C ALA A 278 -10.22 -8.13 10.03
N ALA A 279 -10.96 -7.12 9.59
CA ALA A 279 -11.16 -5.88 10.32
C ALA A 279 -11.86 -6.06 11.69
N LEU A 280 -12.56 -7.17 11.89
CA LEU A 280 -13.22 -7.50 13.17
C LEU A 280 -12.32 -8.28 14.15
N GLU A 281 -11.10 -8.68 13.76
CA GLU A 281 -10.19 -9.41 14.66
C GLU A 281 -9.60 -8.53 15.77
N ILE A 282 -9.42 -7.25 15.48
CA ILE A 282 -8.93 -6.23 16.42
C ILE A 282 -9.83 -5.00 16.25
N PRO A 283 -11.02 -5.00 16.89
CA PRO A 283 -11.98 -3.90 16.74
C PRO A 283 -11.47 -2.53 17.22
N GLU A 284 -10.43 -2.53 18.05
CA GLU A 284 -9.73 -1.35 18.55
C GLU A 284 -8.95 -0.62 17.44
N VAL A 285 -8.68 -1.29 16.30
CA VAL A 285 -8.02 -0.72 15.13
C VAL A 285 -9.04 -0.63 13.99
N GLY A 286 -9.79 0.47 13.99
CA GLY A 286 -10.95 0.63 13.11
C GLY A 286 -10.62 1.10 11.68
N HIS A 287 -9.41 1.60 11.41
CA HIS A 287 -9.01 2.10 10.09
C HIS A 287 -7.78 1.33 9.59
N VAL A 288 -8.01 0.36 8.68
CA VAL A 288 -6.96 -0.56 8.21
C VAL A 288 -6.97 -0.69 6.69
N GLY A 289 -5.79 -0.65 6.10
CA GLY A 289 -5.57 -0.98 4.68
C GLY A 289 -5.00 -2.39 4.53
N TRP A 290 -5.78 -3.31 3.96
CA TRP A 290 -5.41 -4.70 3.73
C TRP A 290 -4.78 -4.87 2.36
N ASP A 291 -3.55 -5.31 2.29
CA ASP A 291 -2.93 -5.74 1.03
C ASP A 291 -3.29 -7.20 0.78
N MET A 292 -3.98 -7.44 -0.32
CA MET A 292 -4.57 -8.74 -0.64
C MET A 292 -4.10 -9.24 -2.00
N ALA A 293 -3.66 -10.48 -2.04
CA ALA A 293 -3.44 -11.21 -3.28
C ALA A 293 -4.68 -12.05 -3.63
N ILE A 294 -4.97 -12.17 -4.91
CA ILE A 294 -5.99 -13.10 -5.40
C ILE A 294 -5.28 -14.33 -5.95
N GLY A 295 -5.39 -15.42 -5.24
CA GLY A 295 -4.91 -16.74 -5.67
C GLY A 295 -5.93 -17.51 -6.51
N PRO A 296 -5.54 -18.67 -7.07
CA PRO A 296 -6.46 -19.55 -7.82
C PRO A 296 -7.65 -20.01 -6.97
N ASP A 297 -7.42 -20.23 -5.69
CA ASP A 297 -8.39 -20.80 -4.73
C ASP A 297 -9.07 -19.72 -3.87
N GLY A 298 -8.80 -18.45 -4.12
CA GLY A 298 -9.40 -17.31 -3.42
C GLY A 298 -8.43 -16.25 -2.95
N PRO A 299 -8.97 -15.15 -2.37
CA PRO A 299 -8.17 -14.05 -1.85
C PRO A 299 -7.41 -14.45 -0.58
N ALA A 300 -6.23 -13.87 -0.39
CA ALA A 300 -5.39 -14.03 0.80
C ALA A 300 -4.84 -12.68 1.24
N ILE A 301 -4.80 -12.41 2.54
CA ILE A 301 -4.16 -11.21 3.08
C ILE A 301 -2.64 -11.39 3.04
N ILE A 302 -1.94 -10.38 2.54
CA ILE A 302 -0.48 -10.30 2.55
C ILE A 302 0.00 -9.54 3.78
N GLU A 303 -0.59 -8.38 4.05
CA GLU A 303 -0.31 -7.54 5.21
C GLU A 303 -1.49 -6.63 5.53
N GLY A 304 -1.54 -6.13 6.76
CA GLY A 304 -2.43 -5.06 7.19
C GLY A 304 -1.61 -3.80 7.51
N ASN A 305 -2.20 -2.64 7.27
CA ASN A 305 -1.58 -1.36 7.58
C ASN A 305 -2.58 -0.53 8.41
N ASP A 306 -2.26 -0.26 9.65
CA ASP A 306 -3.05 0.54 10.61
C ASP A 306 -2.96 2.05 10.34
N PHE A 307 -2.06 2.45 9.48
CA PHE A 307 -1.96 3.80 8.91
C PHE A 307 -1.94 3.74 7.37
N PRO A 308 -3.08 3.36 6.73
CA PRO A 308 -3.13 3.21 5.28
C PRO A 308 -2.92 4.54 4.58
N GLY A 309 -2.11 4.52 3.51
CA GLY A 309 -1.89 5.69 2.67
C GLY A 309 -3.13 6.00 1.84
N THR A 310 -3.82 7.09 2.15
CA THR A 310 -4.98 7.58 1.38
C THR A 310 -4.59 8.38 0.14
N ASP A 311 -3.32 8.63 -0.05
CA ASP A 311 -2.74 9.22 -1.24
C ASP A 311 -3.01 8.37 -2.48
N LEU A 312 -2.89 7.04 -2.34
CA LEU A 312 -3.01 6.11 -3.47
C LEU A 312 -4.38 6.14 -4.17
N CYS A 313 -5.47 6.40 -3.43
CA CYS A 313 -6.82 6.46 -4.01
C CYS A 313 -7.24 7.86 -4.46
N GLN A 314 -6.49 8.90 -4.09
CA GLN A 314 -6.78 10.31 -4.38
C GLN A 314 -5.83 10.92 -5.42
N LEU A 315 -4.96 10.13 -6.07
CA LEU A 315 -4.05 10.64 -7.09
C LEU A 315 -4.81 11.33 -8.23
N ALA A 316 -4.27 12.43 -8.73
CA ALA A 316 -4.76 12.99 -9.98
C ALA A 316 -4.45 11.99 -11.13
N PRO A 317 -5.40 11.60 -11.97
CA PRO A 317 -6.72 12.19 -12.23
C PRO A 317 -7.87 11.63 -11.36
N PHE A 318 -7.61 11.09 -10.19
CA PHE A 318 -8.62 10.50 -9.33
C PHE A 318 -9.43 11.58 -8.59
N LEU A 319 -10.65 11.25 -8.20
CA LEU A 319 -11.48 12.10 -7.36
C LEU A 319 -11.01 12.03 -5.91
N SER A 320 -11.31 13.06 -5.11
CA SER A 320 -11.12 13.02 -3.66
C SER A 320 -11.98 11.93 -3.02
N LEU A 321 -11.60 11.45 -1.84
CA LEU A 321 -12.37 10.43 -1.10
C LEU A 321 -13.81 10.88 -0.79
N ILE A 322 -14.04 12.16 -0.56
CA ILE A 322 -15.40 12.69 -0.33
C ILE A 322 -16.30 12.48 -1.54
N HIS A 323 -15.76 12.55 -2.76
CA HIS A 323 -16.53 12.27 -3.97
C HIS A 323 -16.65 10.77 -4.30
N ILE A 324 -15.88 9.92 -3.62
CA ILE A 324 -15.94 8.47 -3.79
C ILE A 324 -17.06 7.86 -2.92
N SER A 325 -17.32 8.44 -1.77
CA SER A 325 -18.27 7.96 -0.76
C SER A 325 -19.67 8.57 -0.86
N GLU A 326 -19.92 9.47 -1.81
CA GLU A 326 -21.27 9.95 -2.08
C GLU A 326 -22.00 8.97 -3.00
N PRO A 327 -23.23 8.54 -2.62
CA PRO A 327 -24.04 7.63 -3.43
C PRO A 327 -24.55 8.28 -4.71
#